data_68442964531c5b8a83f1bdbf354888e3
#
_entry.id   68442964531c5b8a83f1bdbf354888e3
#
_cell.length_a   1.000
_cell.length_b   1.000
_cell.length_c   1.000
_cell.angle_alpha   90.00
_cell.angle_beta   90.00
_cell.angle_gamma   90.00
#
_symmetry.space_group_name_H-M   'P 1'
#
loop_
_entity.id
_entity.type
_entity.pdbx_description
1 polymer ?
#
loop_
_entity_poly.entity_id
_entity_poly.type
_entity_poly.pdbx_seq_one_letter_code
_entity_poly.pdbx_strand_id
1 'polypeptide(L)'
;MPAAVFGPRTAAGAAHALVLAPVTPRWDGGAFFTPVTRALTGAGLRVTVVDTLSAWDEETDTLAAFATRWRRLLGRYGPVDLLCGNALGGAVVQALLPDLAPQTAALLVSGPARSDAVLEARLTEIADLAAAGRSGAALALLDQRVQPYQHRPGPAAATATAPHDPQAGRRLAAGLRLLCGIDLTAAVRAHPGPLLHIVGGHSQLVGYRHTAAAGHHRVHVIPGAGMRPHFERTAEVSALVTAFLQEKGLTP
;
A
#
# COMPACT_ATOMS: atom_id res chain seq x y z
N MET A 1 -2.35 -5.19 -17.62
CA MET A 1 -2.38 -5.04 -16.14
C MET A 1 -3.70 -4.40 -15.78
N PRO A 2 -4.46 -4.97 -14.83
CA PRO A 2 -5.69 -4.38 -14.34
C PRO A 2 -5.42 -3.03 -13.68
N ALA A 3 -6.18 -2.01 -14.09
CA ALA A 3 -6.10 -0.67 -13.55
C ALA A 3 -7.50 -0.02 -13.52
N ALA A 4 -7.73 0.87 -12.55
CA ALA A 4 -8.90 1.72 -12.47
C ALA A 4 -8.47 3.19 -12.51
N VAL A 5 -9.20 4.02 -13.25
CA VAL A 5 -8.89 5.45 -13.41
C VAL A 5 -10.05 6.27 -12.86
N PHE A 6 -9.71 7.24 -12.01
CA PHE A 6 -10.65 8.12 -11.32
C PHE A 6 -10.28 9.59 -11.55
N GLY A 7 -11.26 10.48 -11.45
CA GLY A 7 -11.08 11.92 -11.61
C GLY A 7 -11.18 12.40 -13.06
N PRO A 8 -10.80 13.65 -13.34
CA PRO A 8 -10.97 14.25 -14.64
C PRO A 8 -10.13 13.54 -15.71
N ARG A 9 -10.80 13.07 -16.78
CA ARG A 9 -10.12 12.36 -17.89
C ARG A 9 -9.35 13.29 -18.85
N THR A 10 -9.66 14.57 -18.88
CA THR A 10 -9.26 15.49 -19.94
C THR A 10 -8.82 16.88 -19.49
N ALA A 11 -8.62 17.14 -18.20
CA ALA A 11 -8.05 18.41 -17.76
C ALA A 11 -6.57 18.44 -18.15
N ALA A 12 -6.26 19.15 -19.24
CA ALA A 12 -4.88 19.46 -19.58
C ALA A 12 -4.21 20.15 -18.38
N GLY A 13 -3.14 19.54 -17.83
CA GLY A 13 -2.43 20.07 -16.67
C GLY A 13 -2.86 19.51 -15.31
N ALA A 14 -3.83 18.61 -15.22
CA ALA A 14 -4.14 17.95 -13.94
C ALA A 14 -2.98 17.06 -13.48
N ALA A 15 -2.54 17.24 -12.24
CA ALA A 15 -1.52 16.38 -11.63
C ALA A 15 -1.97 14.92 -11.62
N HIS A 16 -1.03 14.00 -11.81
CA HIS A 16 -1.31 12.56 -11.91
C HIS A 16 -0.77 11.80 -10.70
N ALA A 17 -1.69 11.14 -10.00
CA ALA A 17 -1.36 10.19 -8.94
C ALA A 17 -1.45 8.74 -9.46
N LEU A 18 -0.36 7.98 -9.30
CA LEU A 18 -0.34 6.53 -9.54
C LEU A 18 -0.33 5.80 -8.21
N VAL A 19 -1.29 4.89 -8.02
CA VAL A 19 -1.50 4.16 -6.76
C VAL A 19 -1.20 2.68 -6.95
N LEU A 20 -0.25 2.17 -6.19
CA LEU A 20 0.09 0.75 -6.13
C LEU A 20 -0.70 0.05 -5.01
N ALA A 21 -1.44 -1.01 -5.37
CA ALA A 21 -2.34 -1.75 -4.50
C ALA A 21 -1.61 -2.55 -3.40
N PRO A 22 -2.27 -2.86 -2.28
CA PRO A 22 -1.80 -3.84 -1.31
C PRO A 22 -1.87 -5.26 -1.87
N VAL A 23 -1.54 -6.24 -1.05
CA VAL A 23 -1.84 -7.64 -1.35
C VAL A 23 -3.35 -7.83 -1.31
N THR A 24 -3.93 -8.16 -2.46
CA THR A 24 -5.33 -8.55 -2.58
C THR A 24 -5.43 -9.94 -3.22
N PRO A 25 -6.25 -10.87 -2.69
CA PRO A 25 -6.42 -12.18 -3.29
C PRO A 25 -7.00 -12.08 -4.71
N ARG A 26 -7.87 -11.08 -4.93
CA ARG A 26 -8.44 -10.71 -6.23
C ARG A 26 -8.41 -9.20 -6.37
N TRP A 27 -8.26 -8.72 -7.59
CA TRP A 27 -8.37 -7.30 -7.89
C TRP A 27 -9.78 -6.77 -7.59
N ASP A 28 -9.86 -5.72 -6.79
CA ASP A 28 -11.12 -5.12 -6.32
C ASP A 28 -11.48 -3.80 -7.03
N GLY A 29 -10.81 -3.49 -8.14
CA GLY A 29 -11.03 -2.23 -8.87
C GLY A 29 -10.53 -0.99 -8.13
N GLY A 30 -9.69 -1.13 -7.11
CA GLY A 30 -9.15 -0.02 -6.31
C GLY A 30 -10.01 0.33 -5.10
N ALA A 31 -11.03 -0.47 -4.76
CA ALA A 31 -11.93 -0.22 -3.64
C ALA A 31 -11.19 -0.11 -2.29
N PHE A 32 -10.08 -0.84 -2.13
CA PHE A 32 -9.22 -0.82 -0.94
C PHE A 32 -8.69 0.58 -0.58
N PHE A 33 -8.66 1.52 -1.51
CA PHE A 33 -8.07 2.85 -1.33
C PHE A 33 -9.08 4.00 -1.54
N THR A 34 -10.36 3.68 -1.62
CA THR A 34 -11.45 4.63 -1.92
C THR A 34 -11.39 5.94 -1.12
N PRO A 35 -11.17 5.97 0.21
CA PRO A 35 -11.10 7.23 0.95
C PRO A 35 -9.97 8.13 0.47
N VAL A 36 -8.78 7.59 0.22
CA VAL A 36 -7.63 8.35 -0.28
C VAL A 36 -7.85 8.76 -1.74
N THR A 37 -8.36 7.85 -2.58
CA THR A 37 -8.70 8.17 -3.98
C THR A 37 -9.69 9.34 -4.07
N ARG A 38 -10.69 9.39 -3.18
CA ARG A 38 -11.63 10.51 -3.10
C ARG A 38 -10.95 11.81 -2.67
N ALA A 39 -10.03 11.76 -1.72
CA ALA A 39 -9.27 12.95 -1.31
C ALA A 39 -8.40 13.48 -2.47
N LEU A 40 -7.70 12.59 -3.19
CA LEU A 40 -6.88 12.95 -4.34
C LEU A 40 -7.72 13.53 -5.49
N THR A 41 -8.83 12.89 -5.86
CA THR A 41 -9.72 13.38 -6.92
C THR A 41 -10.45 14.66 -6.53
N GLY A 42 -10.82 14.80 -5.26
CA GLY A 42 -11.40 16.03 -4.72
C GLY A 42 -10.42 17.21 -4.75
N ALA A 43 -9.11 16.92 -4.70
CA ALA A 43 -8.04 17.90 -4.91
C ALA A 43 -7.68 18.12 -6.40
N GLY A 44 -8.46 17.60 -7.32
CA GLY A 44 -8.28 17.82 -8.76
C GLY A 44 -7.30 16.85 -9.47
N LEU A 45 -6.72 15.88 -8.77
CA LEU A 45 -5.78 14.96 -9.39
C LEU A 45 -6.51 13.90 -10.25
N ARG A 46 -5.87 13.52 -11.34
CA ARG A 46 -6.17 12.26 -12.02
C ARG A 46 -5.52 11.12 -11.26
N VAL A 47 -6.28 10.10 -10.90
CA VAL A 47 -5.78 8.96 -10.12
C VAL A 47 -5.87 7.68 -10.94
N THR A 48 -4.75 6.99 -11.09
CA THR A 48 -4.68 5.65 -11.66
C THR A 48 -4.32 4.67 -10.56
N VAL A 49 -5.21 3.73 -10.26
CA VAL A 49 -4.98 2.67 -9.28
C VAL A 49 -4.68 1.39 -10.01
N VAL A 50 -3.58 0.73 -9.67
CA VAL A 50 -3.11 -0.47 -10.37
C VAL A 50 -3.01 -1.67 -9.44
N ASP A 51 -3.33 -2.84 -9.97
CA ASP A 51 -3.11 -4.11 -9.29
C ASP A 51 -1.61 -4.41 -9.24
N THR A 52 -0.98 -4.14 -8.11
CA THR A 52 0.47 -4.30 -7.93
C THR A 52 0.93 -5.72 -8.24
N LEU A 53 0.19 -6.74 -7.76
CA LEU A 53 0.54 -8.15 -7.98
C LEU A 53 0.28 -8.65 -9.41
N SER A 54 -0.31 -7.85 -10.29
CA SER A 54 -0.43 -8.23 -11.70
C SER A 54 0.92 -8.24 -12.44
N ALA A 55 1.95 -7.63 -11.86
CA ALA A 55 3.33 -7.70 -12.35
C ALA A 55 4.14 -8.85 -11.75
N TRP A 56 3.59 -9.59 -10.80
CA TRP A 56 4.25 -10.73 -10.18
C TRP A 56 4.20 -11.97 -11.08
N ASP A 57 5.25 -12.75 -11.05
CA ASP A 57 5.34 -14.11 -11.58
C ASP A 57 6.15 -15.00 -10.65
N GLU A 58 6.23 -16.30 -10.98
CA GLU A 58 6.88 -17.31 -10.14
C GLU A 58 8.41 -17.13 -10.03
N GLU A 59 9.03 -16.36 -10.94
CA GLU A 59 10.46 -16.02 -10.88
C GLU A 59 10.74 -14.81 -9.98
N THR A 60 9.68 -14.12 -9.51
CA THR A 60 9.76 -12.94 -8.65
C THR A 60 9.70 -13.36 -7.19
N ASP A 61 10.84 -13.61 -6.58
CA ASP A 61 10.97 -14.12 -5.20
C ASP A 61 11.34 -13.05 -4.16
N THR A 62 11.81 -11.89 -4.61
CA THR A 62 12.22 -10.78 -3.75
C THR A 62 11.54 -9.46 -4.08
N LEU A 63 11.39 -8.59 -3.09
CA LEU A 63 10.86 -7.24 -3.32
C LEU A 63 11.74 -6.44 -4.29
N ALA A 64 13.07 -6.64 -4.28
CA ALA A 64 13.99 -5.95 -5.18
C ALA A 64 13.77 -6.36 -6.65
N ALA A 65 13.62 -7.66 -6.93
CA ALA A 65 13.29 -8.16 -8.26
C ALA A 65 11.92 -7.62 -8.72
N PHE A 66 10.94 -7.63 -7.81
CA PHE A 66 9.60 -7.12 -8.06
C PHE A 66 9.59 -5.60 -8.34
N ALA A 67 10.32 -4.81 -7.57
CA ALA A 67 10.48 -3.38 -7.81
C ALA A 67 11.19 -3.09 -9.15
N THR A 68 12.20 -3.89 -9.53
CA THR A 68 12.85 -3.78 -10.84
C THR A 68 11.87 -3.99 -11.98
N ARG A 69 10.92 -4.89 -11.82
CA ARG A 69 9.85 -5.11 -12.79
C ARG A 69 8.91 -3.90 -12.88
N TRP A 70 8.51 -3.35 -11.72
CA TRP A 70 7.69 -2.15 -11.64
C TRP A 70 8.39 -0.93 -12.25
N ARG A 71 9.69 -0.77 -12.06
CA ARG A 71 10.50 0.29 -12.70
C ARG A 71 10.30 0.34 -14.22
N ARG A 72 10.32 -0.84 -14.87
CA ARG A 72 10.10 -0.95 -16.32
C ARG A 72 8.67 -0.62 -16.75
N LEU A 73 7.72 -0.80 -15.85
CA LEU A 73 6.29 -0.59 -16.11
C LEU A 73 5.83 0.84 -15.86
N LEU A 74 6.51 1.60 -14.99
CA LEU A 74 6.12 2.97 -14.64
C LEU A 74 5.94 3.87 -15.85
N GLY A 75 6.83 3.79 -16.84
CA GLY A 75 6.76 4.59 -18.06
C GLY A 75 5.47 4.44 -18.87
N ARG A 76 4.71 3.34 -18.67
CA ARG A 76 3.43 3.10 -19.35
C ARG A 76 2.30 4.01 -18.84
N TYR A 77 2.47 4.62 -17.67
CA TYR A 77 1.46 5.48 -17.06
C TYR A 77 1.68 6.96 -17.34
N GLY A 78 2.76 7.31 -18.08
CA GLY A 78 3.14 8.69 -18.36
C GLY A 78 3.80 9.37 -17.15
N PRO A 79 3.92 10.70 -17.18
CA PRO A 79 4.44 11.46 -16.04
C PRO A 79 3.57 11.23 -14.80
N VAL A 80 4.23 11.04 -13.63
CA VAL A 80 3.61 10.83 -12.33
C VAL A 80 4.12 11.91 -11.39
N ASP A 81 3.20 12.73 -10.86
CA ASP A 81 3.50 13.79 -9.90
C ASP A 81 3.46 13.27 -8.47
N LEU A 82 2.62 12.26 -8.21
CA LEU A 82 2.45 11.63 -6.91
C LEU A 82 2.43 10.10 -7.04
N LEU A 83 3.40 9.42 -6.46
CA LEU A 83 3.40 7.97 -6.38
C LEU A 83 2.86 7.52 -5.02
N CYS A 84 1.75 6.79 -5.03
CA CYS A 84 1.07 6.32 -3.82
C CYS A 84 1.22 4.82 -3.65
N GLY A 85 1.25 4.34 -2.41
CA GLY A 85 1.21 2.91 -2.14
C GLY A 85 0.61 2.55 -0.79
N ASN A 86 -0.10 1.42 -0.77
CA ASN A 86 -0.65 0.85 0.46
C ASN A 86 -0.03 -0.54 0.71
N ALA A 87 0.38 -0.83 1.93
CA ALA A 87 0.98 -2.09 2.35
C ALA A 87 2.10 -2.55 1.39
N LEU A 88 1.93 -3.65 0.63
CA LEU A 88 2.88 -4.11 -0.38
C LEU A 88 3.16 -3.02 -1.42
N GLY A 89 2.12 -2.37 -1.95
CA GLY A 89 2.30 -1.25 -2.88
C GLY A 89 3.16 -0.13 -2.28
N GLY A 90 3.01 0.13 -0.97
CA GLY A 90 3.84 1.09 -0.25
C GLY A 90 5.30 0.66 -0.13
N ALA A 91 5.59 -0.63 0.06
CA ALA A 91 6.95 -1.15 0.03
C ALA A 91 7.57 -1.03 -1.39
N VAL A 92 6.79 -1.35 -2.43
CA VAL A 92 7.23 -1.20 -3.83
C VAL A 92 7.52 0.27 -4.14
N VAL A 93 6.65 1.21 -3.75
CA VAL A 93 6.91 2.66 -3.90
C VAL A 93 8.24 3.04 -3.26
N GLN A 94 8.49 2.60 -2.02
CA GLN A 94 9.75 2.90 -1.31
C GLN A 94 10.98 2.31 -2.02
N ALA A 95 10.86 1.12 -2.60
CA ALA A 95 11.94 0.52 -3.39
C ALA A 95 12.20 1.26 -4.71
N LEU A 96 11.22 2.00 -5.22
CA LEU A 96 11.31 2.80 -6.45
C LEU A 96 11.79 4.23 -6.21
N LEU A 97 11.81 4.73 -4.97
CA LEU A 97 12.20 6.12 -4.66
C LEU A 97 13.52 6.57 -5.29
N PRO A 98 14.58 5.73 -5.34
CA PRO A 98 15.84 6.13 -5.98
C PRO A 98 15.74 6.43 -7.48
N ASP A 99 14.70 5.95 -8.13
CA ASP A 99 14.49 6.08 -9.58
C ASP A 99 13.51 7.21 -9.92
N LEU A 100 12.86 7.81 -8.92
CA LEU A 100 11.91 8.89 -9.13
C LEU A 100 12.61 10.23 -9.33
N ALA A 101 11.97 11.11 -10.11
CA ALA A 101 12.40 12.49 -10.19
C ALA A 101 12.31 13.17 -8.81
N PRO A 102 13.25 14.05 -8.45
CA PRO A 102 13.28 14.67 -7.12
C PRO A 102 12.01 15.42 -6.72
N GLN A 103 11.23 15.89 -7.70
CA GLN A 103 9.97 16.59 -7.49
C GLN A 103 8.77 15.66 -7.30
N THR A 104 8.88 14.37 -7.66
CA THR A 104 7.78 13.40 -7.50
C THR A 104 7.51 13.19 -6.01
N ALA A 105 6.29 13.48 -5.60
CA ALA A 105 5.87 13.24 -4.22
C ALA A 105 5.54 11.76 -3.98
N ALA A 106 5.73 11.28 -2.75
CA ALA A 106 5.35 9.94 -2.32
C ALA A 106 4.31 9.99 -1.18
N LEU A 107 3.24 9.20 -1.31
CA LEU A 107 2.23 9.00 -0.28
C LEU A 107 2.14 7.52 0.08
N LEU A 108 2.45 7.19 1.32
CA LEU A 108 2.45 5.83 1.82
C LEU A 108 1.39 5.64 2.90
N VAL A 109 0.61 4.57 2.80
CA VAL A 109 -0.31 4.16 3.85
C VAL A 109 0.05 2.75 4.29
N SER A 110 0.52 2.62 5.53
CA SER A 110 0.90 1.35 6.14
C SER A 110 1.84 0.48 5.26
N GLY A 111 2.76 1.11 4.52
CA GLY A 111 3.75 0.43 3.69
C GLY A 111 5.06 0.24 4.49
N PRO A 112 5.53 -0.98 4.75
CA PRO A 112 6.76 -1.15 5.52
C PRO A 112 8.00 -0.73 4.73
N ALA A 113 8.90 0.03 5.38
CA ALA A 113 10.26 0.27 4.89
C ALA A 113 11.20 -0.86 5.32
N ARG A 114 10.87 -1.54 6.41
CA ARG A 114 11.63 -2.68 6.93
C ARG A 114 10.70 -3.67 7.60
N SER A 115 11.08 -4.94 7.59
CA SER A 115 10.45 -5.97 8.41
C SER A 115 11.20 -6.17 9.74
N ASP A 116 10.53 -6.77 10.69
CA ASP A 116 11.10 -7.33 11.90
C ASP A 116 10.57 -8.75 12.10
N ALA A 117 11.18 -9.52 13.00
CA ALA A 117 10.81 -10.91 13.24
C ALA A 117 9.32 -11.10 13.59
N VAL A 118 8.69 -10.11 14.24
CA VAL A 118 7.26 -10.17 14.60
C VAL A 118 6.39 -9.98 13.36
N LEU A 119 6.70 -9.01 12.52
CA LEU A 119 5.98 -8.79 11.26
C LEU A 119 6.14 -10.00 10.34
N GLU A 120 7.38 -10.50 10.17
CA GLU A 120 7.68 -11.66 9.33
C GLU A 120 6.93 -12.91 9.79
N ALA A 121 6.95 -13.21 11.08
CA ALA A 121 6.20 -14.36 11.62
C ALA A 121 4.70 -14.26 11.31
N ARG A 122 4.10 -13.08 11.47
CA ARG A 122 2.67 -12.84 11.17
C ARG A 122 2.34 -12.96 9.69
N LEU A 123 3.21 -12.44 8.82
CA LEU A 123 3.03 -12.53 7.37
C LEU A 123 3.21 -13.97 6.88
N THR A 124 4.21 -14.68 7.40
CA THR A 124 4.50 -16.08 7.06
C THR A 124 3.35 -16.99 7.50
N GLU A 125 2.80 -16.82 8.71
CA GLU A 125 1.64 -17.58 9.19
C GLU A 125 0.46 -17.50 8.20
N ILE A 126 0.14 -16.31 7.72
CA ILE A 126 -0.96 -16.11 6.75
C ILE A 126 -0.58 -16.70 5.38
N ALA A 127 0.66 -16.48 4.93
CA ALA A 127 1.15 -16.96 3.65
C ALA A 127 1.16 -18.49 3.57
N ASP A 128 1.53 -19.16 4.65
CA ASP A 128 1.59 -20.63 4.71
C ASP A 128 0.19 -21.24 4.71
N LEU A 129 -0.78 -20.64 5.40
CA LEU A 129 -2.18 -21.03 5.29
C LEU A 129 -2.69 -20.91 3.85
N ALA A 130 -2.36 -19.82 3.17
CA ALA A 130 -2.78 -19.59 1.79
C ALA A 130 -2.11 -20.56 0.82
N ALA A 131 -0.81 -20.82 0.99
CA ALA A 131 -0.04 -21.77 0.18
C ALA A 131 -0.52 -23.22 0.37
N ALA A 132 -0.94 -23.59 1.59
CA ALA A 132 -1.53 -24.89 1.90
C ALA A 132 -2.99 -25.05 1.39
N GLY A 133 -3.50 -24.12 0.57
CA GLY A 133 -4.87 -24.16 0.06
C GLY A 133 -5.95 -23.79 1.09
N ARG A 134 -5.57 -23.36 2.28
CA ARG A 134 -6.47 -22.94 3.36
C ARG A 134 -6.84 -21.46 3.24
N SER A 135 -7.24 -21.04 2.04
CA SER A 135 -7.46 -19.62 1.70
C SER A 135 -8.48 -18.93 2.61
N GLY A 136 -9.55 -19.62 3.02
CA GLY A 136 -10.53 -19.06 3.97
C GLY A 136 -9.91 -18.74 5.34
N ALA A 137 -9.09 -19.65 5.89
CA ALA A 137 -8.39 -19.43 7.15
C ALA A 137 -7.34 -18.31 7.03
N ALA A 138 -6.60 -18.26 5.93
CA ALA A 138 -5.64 -17.20 5.64
C ALA A 138 -6.30 -15.82 5.60
N LEU A 139 -7.44 -15.69 4.90
CA LEU A 139 -8.18 -14.43 4.81
C LEU A 139 -8.79 -14.02 6.15
N ALA A 140 -9.35 -14.95 6.92
CA ALA A 140 -9.88 -14.68 8.25
C ALA A 140 -8.78 -14.18 9.20
N LEU A 141 -7.59 -14.81 9.16
CA LEU A 141 -6.44 -14.39 9.96
C LEU A 141 -5.93 -13.02 9.50
N LEU A 142 -5.83 -12.77 8.19
CA LEU A 142 -5.46 -11.46 7.65
C LEU A 142 -6.43 -10.39 8.11
N ASP A 143 -7.76 -10.63 7.99
CA ASP A 143 -8.78 -9.67 8.43
C ASP A 143 -8.67 -9.38 9.94
N GLN A 144 -8.42 -10.39 10.76
CA GLN A 144 -8.13 -10.19 12.18
C GLN A 144 -6.88 -9.32 12.41
N ARG A 145 -5.80 -9.56 11.68
CA ARG A 145 -4.52 -8.84 11.84
C ARG A 145 -4.53 -7.41 11.32
N VAL A 146 -5.41 -7.07 10.37
CA VAL A 146 -5.55 -5.69 9.90
C VAL A 146 -6.37 -4.81 10.83
N GLN A 147 -7.16 -5.39 11.74
CA GLN A 147 -7.89 -4.65 12.76
C GLN A 147 -6.94 -4.05 13.81
N PRO A 148 -7.34 -2.98 14.52
CA PRO A 148 -6.59 -2.46 15.66
C PRO A 148 -6.37 -3.54 16.75
N TYR A 149 -5.23 -3.54 17.41
CA TYR A 149 -4.88 -4.53 18.43
C TYR A 149 -5.93 -4.69 19.56
N GLN A 150 -6.63 -3.61 19.89
CA GLN A 150 -7.68 -3.61 20.94
C GLN A 150 -9.07 -3.93 20.40
N HIS A 151 -9.20 -4.21 19.12
CA HIS A 151 -10.48 -4.59 18.54
C HIS A 151 -10.87 -5.97 19.07
N ARG A 152 -11.91 -6.05 19.91
CA ARG A 152 -12.55 -7.32 20.26
C ARG A 152 -13.29 -7.81 19.01
N PRO A 153 -12.91 -8.94 18.42
CA PRO A 153 -13.70 -9.48 17.33
C PRO A 153 -15.11 -9.74 17.86
N GLY A 154 -16.10 -9.15 17.23
CA GLY A 154 -17.48 -9.61 17.36
C GLY A 154 -17.55 -11.09 16.98
N PRO A 155 -18.66 -11.80 17.29
CA PRO A 155 -18.84 -13.18 16.86
C PRO A 155 -18.53 -13.22 15.37
N ALA A 156 -17.55 -14.07 14.98
CA ALA A 156 -17.11 -14.19 13.61
C ALA A 156 -18.35 -14.40 12.74
N ALA A 157 -18.67 -13.44 11.90
CA ALA A 157 -19.62 -13.68 10.83
C ALA A 157 -19.06 -14.91 10.11
N ALA A 158 -19.83 -16.02 10.15
CA ALA A 158 -19.44 -17.26 9.52
C ALA A 158 -19.08 -16.90 8.08
N THR A 159 -17.79 -16.80 7.78
CA THR A 159 -17.31 -16.54 6.45
C THR A 159 -17.81 -17.69 5.62
N ALA A 160 -18.84 -17.43 4.80
CA ALA A 160 -19.31 -18.36 3.81
C ALA A 160 -18.05 -18.93 3.15
N THR A 161 -17.96 -20.24 3.08
CA THR A 161 -16.82 -20.97 2.55
C THR A 161 -16.56 -20.40 1.14
N ALA A 162 -15.63 -19.44 1.06
CA ALA A 162 -15.29 -18.84 -0.23
C ALA A 162 -14.82 -19.99 -1.13
N PRO A 163 -15.28 -20.06 -2.38
CA PRO A 163 -14.86 -21.11 -3.28
C PRO A 163 -13.35 -21.20 -3.29
N HIS A 164 -12.81 -22.43 -3.23
CA HIS A 164 -11.37 -22.67 -3.30
C HIS A 164 -10.84 -22.06 -4.60
N ASP A 165 -10.03 -21.00 -4.45
CA ASP A 165 -9.37 -20.31 -5.56
C ASP A 165 -7.85 -20.43 -5.37
N PRO A 166 -7.21 -21.42 -6.02
CA PRO A 166 -5.77 -21.63 -5.88
C PRO A 166 -4.95 -20.43 -6.33
N GLN A 167 -5.44 -19.65 -7.31
CA GLN A 167 -4.73 -18.46 -7.78
C GLN A 167 -4.77 -17.35 -6.75
N ALA A 168 -5.91 -17.13 -6.09
CA ALA A 168 -6.03 -16.17 -5.00
C ALA A 168 -5.12 -16.53 -3.82
N GLY A 169 -5.02 -17.82 -3.48
CA GLY A 169 -4.10 -18.32 -2.45
C GLY A 169 -2.63 -18.08 -2.80
N ARG A 170 -2.22 -18.42 -4.03
CA ARG A 170 -0.84 -18.15 -4.50
C ARG A 170 -0.51 -16.67 -4.48
N ARG A 171 -1.41 -15.80 -4.97
CA ARG A 171 -1.23 -14.34 -4.94
C ARG A 171 -1.05 -13.83 -3.51
N LEU A 172 -1.90 -14.27 -2.61
CA LEU A 172 -1.83 -13.86 -1.20
C LEU A 172 -0.50 -14.29 -0.57
N ALA A 173 -0.11 -15.55 -0.74
CA ALA A 173 1.14 -16.08 -0.20
C ALA A 173 2.37 -15.35 -0.76
N ALA A 174 2.45 -15.20 -2.08
CA ALA A 174 3.56 -14.52 -2.74
C ALA A 174 3.69 -13.06 -2.29
N GLY A 175 2.58 -12.30 -2.34
CA GLY A 175 2.61 -10.90 -1.96
C GLY A 175 2.99 -10.64 -0.51
N LEU A 176 2.62 -11.54 0.42
CA LEU A 176 3.02 -11.43 1.82
C LEU A 176 4.49 -11.78 2.03
N ARG A 177 5.00 -12.83 1.33
CA ARG A 177 6.41 -13.23 1.41
C ARG A 177 7.37 -12.18 0.84
N LEU A 178 6.95 -11.40 -0.16
CA LEU A 178 7.73 -10.27 -0.68
C LEU A 178 8.04 -9.20 0.37
N LEU A 179 7.31 -9.16 1.48
CA LEU A 179 7.52 -8.21 2.57
C LEU A 179 8.44 -8.75 3.68
N CYS A 180 8.87 -10.01 3.61
CA CYS A 180 9.80 -10.59 4.58
C CYS A 180 11.26 -10.27 4.19
N GLY A 181 12.09 -9.99 5.19
CA GLY A 181 13.53 -9.70 5.00
C GLY A 181 13.82 -8.36 4.32
N ILE A 182 12.87 -7.44 4.24
CA ILE A 182 13.08 -6.16 3.57
C ILE A 182 13.75 -5.13 4.50
N ASP A 183 14.68 -4.35 3.93
CA ASP A 183 15.16 -3.09 4.50
C ASP A 183 15.38 -2.05 3.39
N LEU A 184 14.47 -1.11 3.31
CA LEU A 184 14.45 0.01 2.38
C LEU A 184 14.83 1.33 3.06
N THR A 185 15.32 1.26 4.30
CA THR A 185 15.60 2.44 5.14
C THR A 185 16.56 3.40 4.45
N ALA A 186 17.61 2.89 3.82
CA ALA A 186 18.58 3.70 3.11
C ALA A 186 17.97 4.41 1.90
N ALA A 187 17.17 3.69 1.10
CA ALA A 187 16.48 4.24 -0.08
C ALA A 187 15.50 5.36 0.31
N VAL A 188 14.71 5.14 1.37
CA VAL A 188 13.78 6.16 1.88
C VAL A 188 14.52 7.39 2.39
N ARG A 189 15.59 7.21 3.19
CA ARG A 189 16.35 8.34 3.74
C ARG A 189 17.10 9.15 2.69
N ALA A 190 17.52 8.52 1.61
CA ALA A 190 18.22 9.18 0.51
C ALA A 190 17.25 9.90 -0.47
N HIS A 191 15.95 9.66 -0.38
CA HIS A 191 14.99 10.29 -1.27
C HIS A 191 14.88 11.80 -1.01
N PRO A 192 15.18 12.67 -1.99
CA PRO A 192 15.15 14.12 -1.81
C PRO A 192 13.75 14.72 -1.90
N GLY A 193 12.80 13.97 -2.48
CA GLY A 193 11.44 14.43 -2.73
C GLY A 193 10.55 14.42 -1.50
N PRO A 194 9.37 15.06 -1.59
CA PRO A 194 8.40 15.07 -0.49
C PRO A 194 7.82 13.68 -0.24
N LEU A 195 7.71 13.28 1.02
CA LEU A 195 7.12 12.02 1.41
C LEU A 195 6.21 12.19 2.63
N LEU A 196 4.98 11.68 2.52
CA LEU A 196 4.05 11.51 3.63
C LEU A 196 3.79 10.01 3.84
N HIS A 197 4.07 9.51 5.04
CA HIS A 197 3.79 8.14 5.44
C HIS A 197 2.78 8.12 6.60
N ILE A 198 1.63 7.49 6.40
CA ILE A 198 0.56 7.39 7.40
C ILE A 198 0.47 5.95 7.88
N VAL A 199 0.52 5.74 9.19
CA VAL A 199 0.42 4.41 9.83
C VAL A 199 -0.54 4.45 11.01
N GLY A 200 -1.18 3.33 11.32
CA GLY A 200 -2.01 3.20 12.51
C GLY A 200 -1.21 2.92 13.77
N GLY A 201 -1.54 3.62 14.86
CA GLY A 201 -0.86 3.47 16.17
C GLY A 201 -1.12 2.14 16.86
N HIS A 202 -2.25 1.48 16.55
CA HIS A 202 -2.63 0.16 17.09
C HIS A 202 -2.54 -0.94 16.01
N SER A 203 -1.76 -0.73 14.97
CA SER A 203 -1.58 -1.72 13.91
C SER A 203 -0.89 -2.98 14.43
N GLN A 204 -1.47 -4.14 14.10
CA GLN A 204 -0.89 -5.45 14.41
C GLN A 204 0.16 -5.90 13.37
N LEU A 205 0.19 -5.26 12.20
CA LEU A 205 1.17 -5.51 11.15
C LEU A 205 2.14 -4.33 11.05
N VAL A 206 1.96 -3.46 10.06
CA VAL A 206 2.87 -2.33 9.84
C VAL A 206 2.51 -1.16 10.76
N GLY A 207 3.41 -0.82 11.68
CA GLY A 207 3.33 0.34 12.56
C GLY A 207 4.57 1.22 12.44
N TYR A 208 4.68 2.25 13.29
CA TYR A 208 5.76 3.25 13.25
C TYR A 208 7.17 2.65 13.20
N ARG A 209 7.44 1.58 13.94
CA ARG A 209 8.76 0.91 13.96
C ARG A 209 9.18 0.34 12.60
N HIS A 210 8.24 0.12 11.69
CA HIS A 210 8.50 -0.36 10.34
C HIS A 210 8.65 0.76 9.31
N THR A 211 8.56 2.03 9.74
CA THR A 211 8.74 3.18 8.85
C THR A 211 10.19 3.64 8.80
N ALA A 212 10.51 4.43 7.79
CA ALA A 212 11.75 5.18 7.67
C ALA A 212 11.44 6.60 7.18
N ALA A 213 12.28 7.57 7.52
CA ALA A 213 12.14 8.95 7.08
C ALA A 213 13.49 9.67 7.08
N ALA A 214 13.65 10.67 6.22
CA ALA A 214 14.62 11.75 6.36
C ALA A 214 13.99 12.93 7.14
N GLY A 215 14.76 13.92 7.53
CA GLY A 215 14.26 15.03 8.34
C GLY A 215 13.18 15.89 7.67
N HIS A 216 13.13 15.88 6.33
CA HIS A 216 12.11 16.59 5.53
C HIS A 216 10.89 15.75 5.15
N HIS A 217 10.91 14.45 5.49
CA HIS A 217 9.76 13.56 5.32
C HIS A 217 8.83 13.64 6.53
N ARG A 218 7.57 13.27 6.32
CA ARG A 218 6.59 13.20 7.39
C ARG A 218 6.13 11.77 7.62
N VAL A 219 6.18 11.34 8.87
CA VAL A 219 5.53 10.11 9.32
C VAL A 219 4.43 10.51 10.30
N HIS A 220 3.19 10.15 9.98
CA HIS A 220 2.04 10.43 10.81
C HIS A 220 1.45 9.15 11.38
N VAL A 221 1.35 9.10 12.71
CA VAL A 221 0.76 7.96 13.43
C VAL A 221 -0.66 8.32 13.80
N ILE A 222 -1.64 7.56 13.29
CA ILE A 222 -3.06 7.77 13.61
C ILE A 222 -3.41 7.00 14.89
N PRO A 223 -3.72 7.70 16.01
CA PRO A 223 -4.03 7.04 17.28
C PRO A 223 -5.24 6.11 17.15
N GLY A 224 -5.14 4.93 17.76
CA GLY A 224 -6.22 3.95 17.81
C GLY A 224 -6.51 3.22 16.49
N ALA A 225 -5.88 3.61 15.38
CA ALA A 225 -6.09 2.95 14.11
C ALA A 225 -5.21 1.70 13.94
N GLY A 226 -5.72 0.71 13.20
CA GLY A 226 -5.02 -0.50 12.80
C GLY A 226 -4.26 -0.33 11.49
N MET A 227 -4.28 -1.38 10.67
CA MET A 227 -3.56 -1.42 9.39
C MET A 227 -4.22 -0.57 8.30
N ARG A 228 -5.51 -0.21 8.47
CA ARG A 228 -6.32 0.54 7.48
C ARG A 228 -6.74 1.92 8.00
N PRO A 229 -5.80 2.80 8.43
CA PRO A 229 -6.14 4.11 9.02
C PRO A 229 -7.03 4.95 8.10
N HIS A 230 -6.90 4.81 6.77
CA HIS A 230 -7.70 5.52 5.77
C HIS A 230 -9.19 5.13 5.75
N PHE A 231 -9.55 3.96 6.27
CA PHE A 231 -10.94 3.56 6.51
C PHE A 231 -11.38 3.84 7.95
N GLU A 232 -10.51 3.59 8.90
CA GLU A 232 -10.83 3.65 10.33
C GLU A 232 -10.90 5.10 10.86
N ARG A 233 -10.15 6.01 10.24
CA ARG A 233 -10.06 7.44 10.55
C ARG A 233 -10.07 8.29 9.28
N THR A 234 -11.08 8.07 8.43
CA THR A 234 -11.17 8.65 7.08
C THR A 234 -11.01 10.16 7.07
N ALA A 235 -11.69 10.89 7.97
CA ALA A 235 -11.64 12.33 8.02
C ALA A 235 -10.23 12.86 8.33
N GLU A 236 -9.54 12.26 9.32
CA GLU A 236 -8.19 12.64 9.73
C GLU A 236 -7.18 12.35 8.60
N VAL A 237 -7.24 11.16 8.00
CA VAL A 237 -6.36 10.80 6.88
C VAL A 237 -6.61 11.69 5.66
N SER A 238 -7.87 11.99 5.33
CA SER A 238 -8.20 12.89 4.21
C SER A 238 -7.65 14.31 4.44
N ALA A 239 -7.75 14.83 5.66
CA ALA A 239 -7.19 16.15 6.00
C ALA A 239 -5.66 16.18 5.85
N LEU A 240 -4.95 15.14 6.31
CA LEU A 240 -3.50 15.02 6.16
C LEU A 240 -3.08 14.95 4.69
N VAL A 241 -3.79 14.17 3.88
CA VAL A 241 -3.54 14.04 2.43
C VAL A 241 -3.76 15.38 1.75
N THR A 242 -4.88 16.06 2.03
CA THR A 242 -5.18 17.38 1.43
C THR A 242 -4.12 18.41 1.79
N ALA A 243 -3.73 18.51 3.07
CA ALA A 243 -2.69 19.43 3.52
C ALA A 243 -1.34 19.14 2.82
N PHE A 244 -0.97 17.85 2.69
CA PHE A 244 0.24 17.44 1.98
C PHE A 244 0.23 17.86 0.51
N LEU A 245 -0.90 17.69 -0.19
CA LEU A 245 -1.05 18.09 -1.60
C LEU A 245 -0.94 19.61 -1.77
N GLN A 246 -1.59 20.38 -0.91
CA GLN A 246 -1.55 21.86 -0.92
C GLN A 246 -0.12 22.39 -0.74
N GLU A 247 0.62 21.86 0.23
CA GLU A 247 2.01 22.26 0.47
C GLU A 247 2.94 21.92 -0.68
N LYS A 248 2.60 20.91 -1.49
CA LYS A 248 3.41 20.50 -2.65
C LYS A 248 2.94 21.14 -3.96
N GLY A 249 1.93 22.02 -3.91
CA GLY A 249 1.38 22.67 -5.10
C GLY A 249 0.76 21.68 -6.09
N LEU A 250 0.27 20.53 -5.59
CA LEU A 250 -0.40 19.51 -6.40
C LEU A 250 -1.92 19.72 -6.48
N THR A 251 -2.42 20.77 -5.85
CA THR A 251 -3.80 21.22 -6.00
C THR A 251 -3.87 22.36 -7.01
N PRO A 252 -5.00 22.52 -7.74
CA PRO A 252 -5.22 23.68 -8.62
C PRO A 252 -5.11 25.02 -7.91
#